data_16e41ad80e345b75b5cac153f10e48d8
#
_entry.id   16e41ad80e345b75b5cac153f10e48d8
#
_cell.length_a   1.000
_cell.length_b   1.000
_cell.length_c   1.000
_cell.angle_alpha   90.00
_cell.angle_beta   90.00
_cell.angle_gamma   90.00
#
_symmetry.space_group_name_H-M   'P 1'
#
loop_
_entity.id
_entity.type
_entity.pdbx_description
1 polymer ?
#
loop_
_entity_poly.entity_id
_entity_poly.type
_entity_poly.pdbx_seq_one_letter_code
_entity_poly.pdbx_strand_id
1 'polypeptide(L)'
;PPYVGPAGWLGMELNKDLSWVTAAKLIQRAYTYKAPKKLLPDLGPPLEIKPPTESLPIAELDPFAMPIPAQHLQDIADYCLSLPETQQGDQFGAPCFRAGKKNFCTLHFRSGRLKLSTWVGVEHQATYTFDPRFSIPKYTGVNGWIELDIHEAMDLDEIEALIRQSYRHFALKRMLKILDPEHI
;
A
#
# COMPACT_ATOMS: atom_id res chain seq x y z
N PRO A 1 -10.68 -9.33 -10.18
CA PRO A 1 -9.74 -8.43 -9.51
C PRO A 1 -10.21 -6.97 -9.62
N PRO A 2 -9.84 -6.11 -8.66
CA PRO A 2 -10.19 -4.70 -8.68
C PRO A 2 -9.76 -4.04 -10.00
N TYR A 3 -10.50 -3.03 -10.45
CA TYR A 3 -10.29 -2.23 -11.69
C TYR A 3 -10.39 -2.99 -13.01
N VAL A 4 -9.89 -4.21 -13.10
CA VAL A 4 -9.83 -4.96 -14.37
C VAL A 4 -10.88 -6.08 -14.46
N GLY A 5 -11.53 -6.44 -13.35
CA GLY A 5 -12.60 -7.45 -13.34
C GLY A 5 -13.74 -7.15 -14.30
N PRO A 6 -14.28 -5.91 -14.36
CA PRO A 6 -15.31 -5.53 -15.31
C PRO A 6 -14.91 -5.68 -16.79
N ALA A 7 -13.59 -5.64 -17.09
CA ALA A 7 -13.02 -5.89 -18.42
C ALA A 7 -12.75 -7.38 -18.70
N GLY A 8 -13.27 -8.29 -17.86
CA GLY A 8 -13.17 -9.74 -18.07
C GLY A 8 -11.87 -10.38 -17.58
N TRP A 9 -11.10 -9.68 -16.74
CA TRP A 9 -9.90 -10.27 -16.14
C TRP A 9 -10.24 -11.15 -14.93
N LEU A 10 -9.57 -12.29 -14.81
CA LEU A 10 -9.63 -13.18 -13.66
C LEU A 10 -8.34 -13.06 -12.83
N GLY A 11 -8.47 -13.12 -11.51
CA GLY A 11 -7.37 -13.36 -10.59
C GLY A 11 -7.32 -14.82 -10.19
N MET A 12 -6.12 -15.40 -10.12
CA MET A 12 -5.91 -16.77 -9.65
C MET A 12 -4.94 -16.75 -8.49
N GLU A 13 -5.27 -17.46 -7.42
CA GLU A 13 -4.38 -17.68 -6.30
C GLU A 13 -3.59 -18.96 -6.57
N LEU A 14 -2.30 -18.82 -6.88
CA LEU A 14 -1.43 -19.94 -7.28
C LEU A 14 -1.01 -20.84 -6.11
N ASN A 15 -1.21 -20.38 -4.88
CA ASN A 15 -0.92 -21.10 -3.64
C ASN A 15 -2.12 -21.92 -3.10
N LYS A 16 -3.24 -21.92 -3.81
CA LYS A 16 -4.39 -22.79 -3.54
C LYS A 16 -4.43 -23.92 -4.57
N ASP A 17 -5.24 -24.96 -4.34
CA ASP A 17 -5.33 -26.21 -5.10
C ASP A 17 -5.60 -26.05 -6.61
N LEU A 18 -4.85 -25.18 -7.27
CA LEU A 18 -4.92 -24.94 -8.69
C LEU A 18 -3.89 -25.80 -9.44
N SER A 19 -4.36 -26.63 -10.35
CA SER A 19 -3.47 -27.37 -11.26
C SER A 19 -2.65 -26.39 -12.12
N TRP A 20 -1.34 -26.55 -12.13
CA TRP A 20 -0.42 -25.76 -12.98
C TRP A 20 -0.72 -25.93 -14.48
N VAL A 21 -1.26 -27.09 -14.88
CA VAL A 21 -1.77 -27.31 -16.25
C VAL A 21 -2.95 -26.38 -16.54
N THR A 22 -3.84 -26.20 -15.57
CA THR A 22 -4.97 -25.25 -15.69
C THR A 22 -4.47 -23.81 -15.76
N ALA A 23 -3.51 -23.44 -14.93
CA ALA A 23 -2.89 -22.11 -14.97
C ALA A 23 -2.26 -21.82 -16.35
N ALA A 24 -1.47 -22.75 -16.89
CA ALA A 24 -0.86 -22.62 -18.20
C ALA A 24 -1.89 -22.42 -19.33
N LYS A 25 -2.98 -23.22 -19.31
CA LYS A 25 -4.09 -23.08 -20.29
C LYS A 25 -4.78 -21.72 -20.20
N LEU A 26 -5.01 -21.20 -18.99
CA LEU A 26 -5.65 -19.89 -18.78
C LEU A 26 -4.74 -18.75 -19.22
N ILE A 27 -3.43 -18.84 -18.97
CA ILE A 27 -2.44 -17.88 -19.44
C ILE A 27 -2.40 -17.86 -20.97
N GLN A 28 -2.32 -19.03 -21.61
CA GLN A 28 -2.33 -19.12 -23.07
C GLN A 28 -3.63 -18.57 -23.67
N ARG A 29 -4.79 -18.86 -23.07
CA ARG A 29 -6.07 -18.29 -23.49
C ARG A 29 -6.09 -16.77 -23.37
N ALA A 30 -5.60 -16.20 -22.27
CA ALA A 30 -5.49 -14.77 -22.09
C ALA A 30 -4.57 -14.13 -23.16
N TYR A 31 -3.44 -14.78 -23.45
CA TYR A 31 -2.54 -14.37 -24.55
C TYR A 31 -3.28 -14.35 -25.90
N THR A 32 -4.02 -15.40 -26.22
CA THR A 32 -4.79 -15.50 -27.47
C THR A 32 -5.78 -14.33 -27.64
N TYR A 33 -6.39 -13.85 -26.55
CA TYR A 33 -7.31 -12.70 -26.60
C TYR A 33 -6.60 -11.34 -26.75
N LYS A 34 -5.35 -11.22 -26.31
CA LYS A 34 -4.63 -9.93 -26.26
C LYS A 34 -3.54 -9.78 -27.30
N ALA A 35 -2.98 -10.88 -27.79
CA ALA A 35 -1.89 -10.85 -28.76
C ALA A 35 -2.33 -10.31 -30.12
N PRO A 36 -1.46 -9.58 -30.82
CA PRO A 36 -1.66 -9.25 -32.21
C PRO A 36 -1.90 -10.51 -33.05
N LYS A 37 -2.87 -10.47 -33.98
CA LYS A 37 -3.25 -11.63 -34.82
C LYS A 37 -2.07 -12.28 -35.54
N LYS A 38 -1.05 -11.51 -35.91
CA LYS A 38 0.17 -11.99 -36.58
C LYS A 38 1.01 -12.96 -35.73
N LEU A 39 0.85 -12.98 -34.42
CA LEU A 39 1.59 -13.85 -33.51
C LEU A 39 0.85 -15.15 -33.18
N LEU A 40 -0.45 -15.24 -33.52
CA LEU A 40 -1.26 -16.40 -33.18
C LEU A 40 -0.90 -17.68 -33.95
N PRO A 41 -0.49 -17.62 -35.24
CA PRO A 41 -0.06 -18.81 -36.00
C PRO A 41 1.14 -19.53 -35.38
N ASP A 42 2.02 -18.78 -34.71
CA ASP A 42 3.23 -19.32 -34.06
C ASP A 42 3.00 -19.79 -32.63
N LEU A 43 1.76 -19.68 -32.14
CA LEU A 43 1.40 -20.08 -30.79
C LEU A 43 1.32 -21.61 -30.70
N GLY A 44 2.34 -22.22 -30.11
CA GLY A 44 2.38 -23.66 -29.84
C GLY A 44 1.39 -24.10 -28.73
N PRO A 45 1.48 -25.37 -28.28
CA PRO A 45 0.70 -25.87 -27.16
C PRO A 45 1.01 -25.10 -25.88
N PRO A 46 0.14 -25.15 -24.84
CA PRO A 46 0.43 -24.54 -23.56
C PRO A 46 1.79 -25.01 -23.01
N LEU A 47 2.56 -24.05 -22.49
CA LEU A 47 3.83 -24.37 -21.84
C LEU A 47 3.61 -25.34 -20.68
N GLU A 48 4.46 -26.34 -20.57
CA GLU A 48 4.52 -27.16 -19.37
C GLU A 48 5.21 -26.38 -18.26
N ILE A 49 4.41 -25.95 -17.28
CA ILE A 49 4.92 -25.22 -16.10
C ILE A 49 5.09 -26.22 -14.98
N LYS A 50 6.32 -26.45 -14.56
CA LYS A 50 6.60 -27.23 -13.34
C LYS A 50 6.31 -26.37 -12.12
N PRO A 51 5.54 -26.88 -11.14
CA PRO A 51 5.34 -26.16 -9.89
C PRO A 51 6.69 -25.95 -9.19
N PRO A 52 6.85 -24.87 -8.41
CA PRO A 52 8.02 -24.73 -7.57
C PRO A 52 8.10 -25.89 -6.57
N THR A 53 9.28 -26.40 -6.35
CA THR A 53 9.54 -27.52 -5.41
C THR A 53 9.58 -27.05 -3.96
N GLU A 54 9.80 -25.76 -3.75
CA GLU A 54 9.88 -25.12 -2.45
C GLU A 54 8.94 -23.92 -2.41
N SER A 55 8.27 -23.72 -1.27
CA SER A 55 7.52 -22.49 -1.01
C SER A 55 8.45 -21.53 -0.24
N LEU A 56 8.51 -20.27 -0.70
CA LEU A 56 9.18 -19.23 0.07
C LEU A 56 8.41 -18.97 1.37
N PRO A 57 9.12 -18.77 2.50
CA PRO A 57 8.49 -18.31 3.73
C PRO A 57 7.73 -16.99 3.50
N ILE A 58 6.61 -16.81 4.19
CA ILE A 58 5.83 -15.56 4.09
C ILE A 58 6.70 -14.34 4.43
N ALA A 59 7.64 -14.49 5.38
CA ALA A 59 8.59 -13.44 5.75
C ALA A 59 9.50 -12.98 4.59
N GLU A 60 9.74 -13.82 3.58
CA GLU A 60 10.49 -13.42 2.37
C GLU A 60 9.61 -12.75 1.31
N LEU A 61 8.28 -12.94 1.41
CA LEU A 61 7.30 -12.38 0.47
C LEU A 61 6.63 -11.11 0.99
N ASP A 62 6.50 -10.99 2.31
CA ASP A 62 5.92 -9.84 2.98
C ASP A 62 7.03 -8.89 3.48
N PRO A 63 7.21 -7.73 2.85
CA PRO A 63 8.22 -6.77 3.29
C PRO A 63 8.01 -6.30 4.74
N PHE A 64 6.79 -6.32 5.26
CA PHE A 64 6.49 -5.96 6.65
C PHE A 64 6.82 -7.06 7.66
N ALA A 65 7.14 -8.28 7.21
CA ALA A 65 7.66 -9.33 8.08
C ALA A 65 9.17 -9.20 8.36
N MET A 66 9.88 -8.31 7.65
CA MET A 66 11.30 -8.02 7.93
C MET A 66 11.45 -7.21 9.23
N PRO A 67 12.52 -7.44 10.02
CA PRO A 67 12.62 -6.87 11.37
C PRO A 67 12.47 -5.35 11.47
N ILE A 68 13.15 -4.58 10.62
CA ILE A 68 13.10 -3.11 10.64
C ILE A 68 11.74 -2.58 10.20
N PRO A 69 11.17 -2.97 9.04
CA PRO A 69 9.82 -2.58 8.66
C PRO A 69 8.74 -3.01 9.65
N ALA A 70 8.86 -4.19 10.26
CA ALA A 70 7.93 -4.64 11.29
C ALA A 70 7.93 -3.73 12.52
N GLN A 71 9.14 -3.34 12.98
CA GLN A 71 9.27 -2.42 14.11
C GLN A 71 8.71 -1.04 13.78
N HIS A 72 9.04 -0.47 12.60
CA HIS A 72 8.51 0.82 12.15
C HIS A 72 6.99 0.80 12.04
N LEU A 73 6.41 -0.29 11.51
CA LEU A 73 4.95 -0.46 11.46
C LEU A 73 4.35 -0.49 12.87
N GLN A 74 4.99 -1.19 13.82
CA GLN A 74 4.49 -1.27 15.19
C GLN A 74 4.52 0.10 15.88
N ASP A 75 5.64 0.83 15.82
CA ASP A 75 5.78 2.15 16.44
C ASP A 75 4.74 3.14 15.89
N ILE A 76 4.57 3.15 14.56
CA ILE A 76 3.57 4.00 13.90
C ILE A 76 2.14 3.56 14.24
N ALA A 77 1.89 2.25 14.33
CA ALA A 77 0.58 1.73 14.71
C ALA A 77 0.21 2.11 16.14
N ASP A 78 1.15 1.99 17.07
CA ASP A 78 0.94 2.35 18.48
C ASP A 78 0.55 3.82 18.60
N TYR A 79 1.26 4.72 17.90
CA TYR A 79 0.89 6.13 17.88
C TYR A 79 -0.46 6.38 17.19
N CYS A 80 -0.67 5.86 15.99
CA CYS A 80 -1.93 6.04 15.27
C CYS A 80 -3.15 5.56 16.07
N LEU A 81 -3.01 4.42 16.76
CA LEU A 81 -4.09 3.81 17.55
C LEU A 81 -4.29 4.49 18.92
N SER A 82 -3.33 5.30 19.38
CA SER A 82 -3.51 6.16 20.55
C SER A 82 -4.42 7.36 20.27
N LEU A 83 -4.60 7.73 19.01
CA LEU A 83 -5.47 8.85 18.62
C LEU A 83 -6.96 8.45 18.72
N PRO A 84 -7.87 9.38 19.05
CA PRO A 84 -9.28 9.07 19.29
C PRO A 84 -9.98 8.38 18.13
N GLU A 85 -10.70 7.29 18.41
CA GLU A 85 -11.56 6.55 17.47
C GLU A 85 -10.87 6.14 16.15
N THR A 86 -9.58 5.84 16.20
CA THR A 86 -8.83 5.35 15.02
C THR A 86 -8.93 3.85 14.86
N GLN A 87 -8.73 3.39 13.66
CA GLN A 87 -8.74 1.96 13.30
C GLN A 87 -7.63 1.68 12.31
N GLN A 88 -6.94 0.56 12.52
CA GLN A 88 -6.04 -0.01 11.53
C GLN A 88 -6.83 -0.81 10.50
N GLY A 89 -6.40 -0.78 9.26
CA GLY A 89 -6.97 -1.54 8.17
C GLY A 89 -5.94 -1.81 7.09
N ASP A 90 -6.41 -2.31 5.96
CA ASP A 90 -5.62 -2.50 4.75
C ASP A 90 -6.17 -1.66 3.61
N GLN A 91 -5.28 -1.14 2.77
CA GLN A 91 -5.63 -0.51 1.52
C GLN A 91 -4.66 -0.97 0.42
N PHE A 92 -5.15 -1.78 -0.50
CA PHE A 92 -4.35 -2.35 -1.61
C PHE A 92 -3.13 -3.15 -1.15
N GLY A 93 -3.24 -3.89 -0.06
CA GLY A 93 -2.14 -4.67 0.52
C GLY A 93 -1.16 -3.85 1.36
N ALA A 94 -1.53 -2.62 1.72
CA ALA A 94 -0.71 -1.73 2.53
C ALA A 94 -1.43 -1.39 3.85
N PRO A 95 -0.75 -1.48 5.00
CA PRO A 95 -1.30 -1.06 6.28
C PRO A 95 -1.73 0.41 6.24
N CYS A 96 -2.95 0.70 6.68
CA CYS A 96 -3.47 2.07 6.74
C CYS A 96 -4.21 2.33 8.05
N PHE A 97 -4.27 3.62 8.44
CA PHE A 97 -4.96 4.05 9.66
C PHE A 97 -6.05 5.06 9.29
N ARG A 98 -7.22 4.86 9.88
CA ARG A 98 -8.43 5.61 9.56
C ARG A 98 -8.94 6.39 10.75
N ALA A 99 -9.36 7.63 10.47
CA ALA A 99 -10.18 8.45 11.34
C ALA A 99 -11.63 8.38 10.82
N GLY A 100 -12.46 7.58 11.48
CA GLY A 100 -13.76 7.20 10.95
C GLY A 100 -13.64 6.43 9.63
N LYS A 101 -14.13 7.03 8.52
CA LYS A 101 -14.08 6.39 7.18
C LYS A 101 -12.91 6.84 6.32
N LYS A 102 -12.09 7.78 6.80
CA LYS A 102 -11.01 8.41 6.01
C LYS A 102 -9.65 7.93 6.44
N ASN A 103 -8.83 7.49 5.50
CA ASN A 103 -7.44 7.23 5.79
C ASN A 103 -6.72 8.55 6.07
N PHE A 104 -5.86 8.56 7.09
CA PHE A 104 -4.99 9.69 7.41
C PHE A 104 -3.50 9.30 7.39
N CYS A 105 -3.21 8.01 7.41
CA CYS A 105 -1.85 7.49 7.36
C CYS A 105 -1.83 6.14 6.64
N THR A 106 -0.81 5.90 5.82
CA THR A 106 -0.62 4.63 5.11
C THR A 106 0.89 4.33 5.02
N LEU A 107 1.27 3.08 5.30
CA LEU A 107 2.63 2.60 5.05
C LEU A 107 2.64 1.70 3.83
N HIS A 108 3.61 1.89 2.95
CA HIS A 108 3.74 1.03 1.78
C HIS A 108 5.19 0.94 1.31
N PHE A 109 5.49 -0.11 0.56
CA PHE A 109 6.76 -0.22 -0.14
C PHE A 109 6.64 0.35 -1.55
N ARG A 110 7.60 1.22 -1.91
CA ARG A 110 7.75 1.73 -3.27
C ARG A 110 9.20 1.61 -3.70
N SER A 111 9.44 0.92 -4.80
CA SER A 111 10.81 0.66 -5.29
C SER A 111 11.73 0.04 -4.22
N GLY A 112 11.20 -0.89 -3.43
CA GLY A 112 11.94 -1.56 -2.37
C GLY A 112 12.19 -0.74 -1.11
N ARG A 113 11.67 0.49 -1.01
CA ARG A 113 11.83 1.38 0.16
C ARG A 113 10.52 1.56 0.91
N LEU A 114 10.58 1.51 2.23
CA LEU A 114 9.43 1.77 3.10
C LEU A 114 9.11 3.27 3.13
N LYS A 115 7.87 3.59 2.85
CA LYS A 115 7.34 4.96 2.79
C LYS A 115 6.17 5.13 3.75
N LEU A 116 6.16 6.25 4.46
CA LEU A 116 5.01 6.75 5.19
C LEU A 116 4.28 7.78 4.33
N SER A 117 2.98 7.61 4.12
CA SER A 117 2.15 8.58 3.40
C SER A 117 1.19 9.27 4.36
N THR A 118 1.24 10.61 4.40
CA THR A 118 0.40 11.48 5.24
C THR A 118 -0.07 12.70 4.45
N TRP A 119 -1.14 13.35 4.92
CA TRP A 119 -1.64 14.57 4.34
C TRP A 119 -1.05 15.80 5.04
N VAL A 120 -0.61 16.78 4.24
CA VAL A 120 -0.08 18.06 4.74
C VAL A 120 -0.74 19.30 4.12
N GLY A 121 -1.57 19.10 3.09
CA GLY A 121 -2.11 20.20 2.26
C GLY A 121 -1.22 20.51 1.06
N VAL A 122 -1.84 20.86 -0.06
CA VAL A 122 -1.13 21.16 -1.33
C VAL A 122 -0.16 22.32 -1.14
N GLU A 123 -0.54 23.30 -0.34
CA GLU A 123 0.22 24.53 -0.05
C GLU A 123 1.52 24.28 0.70
N HIS A 124 1.60 23.16 1.45
CA HIS A 124 2.78 22.83 2.25
C HIS A 124 3.72 21.82 1.59
N GLN A 125 3.28 21.13 0.53
CA GLN A 125 4.08 20.09 -0.13
C GLN A 125 5.46 20.60 -0.57
N ALA A 126 5.54 21.81 -1.14
CA ALA A 126 6.79 22.37 -1.61
C ALA A 126 7.81 22.53 -0.46
N THR A 127 7.36 22.92 0.72
CA THR A 127 8.23 23.07 1.90
C THR A 127 8.83 21.74 2.32
N TYR A 128 8.01 20.68 2.38
CA TYR A 128 8.51 19.35 2.75
C TYR A 128 9.48 18.77 1.71
N THR A 129 9.21 18.94 0.42
CA THR A 129 10.02 18.34 -0.65
C THR A 129 11.37 19.02 -0.89
N PHE A 130 11.73 20.08 -0.15
CA PHE A 130 13.12 20.53 -0.06
C PHE A 130 14.02 19.50 0.62
N ASP A 131 13.49 18.68 1.52
CA ASP A 131 14.18 17.53 2.06
C ASP A 131 14.01 16.34 1.09
N PRO A 132 15.12 15.74 0.60
CA PRO A 132 15.07 14.64 -0.37
C PRO A 132 14.41 13.36 0.15
N ARG A 133 14.19 13.23 1.47
CA ARG A 133 13.41 12.11 2.04
C ARG A 133 11.95 12.17 1.66
N PHE A 134 11.44 13.38 1.35
CA PHE A 134 10.03 13.58 0.98
C PHE A 134 9.82 13.54 -0.53
N SER A 135 8.67 13.04 -0.93
CA SER A 135 8.22 13.03 -2.32
C SER A 135 6.70 13.22 -2.42
N ILE A 136 6.24 13.68 -3.59
CA ILE A 136 4.82 13.84 -3.87
C ILE A 136 4.31 12.57 -4.56
N PRO A 137 3.35 11.83 -3.96
CA PRO A 137 2.80 10.62 -4.56
C PRO A 137 2.00 10.93 -5.83
N LYS A 138 2.16 10.06 -6.84
CA LYS A 138 1.60 10.27 -8.20
C LYS A 138 0.08 10.49 -8.20
N TYR A 139 -0.67 9.79 -7.36
CA TYR A 139 -2.15 9.79 -7.41
C TYR A 139 -2.79 10.65 -6.33
N THR A 140 -2.24 10.67 -5.14
CA THR A 140 -2.80 11.38 -3.99
C THR A 140 -2.14 12.74 -3.77
N GLY A 141 -0.99 13.00 -4.40
CA GLY A 141 -0.27 14.26 -4.28
C GLY A 141 -1.10 15.47 -4.67
N VAL A 142 -1.93 15.38 -5.71
CA VAL A 142 -2.85 16.45 -6.12
C VAL A 142 -3.85 16.86 -5.04
N ASN A 143 -4.04 16.02 -4.02
CA ASN A 143 -4.91 16.25 -2.88
C ASN A 143 -4.16 16.63 -1.60
N GLY A 144 -2.87 16.98 -1.67
CA GLY A 144 -2.08 17.44 -0.54
C GLY A 144 -1.35 16.34 0.26
N TRP A 145 -1.21 15.14 -0.30
CA TRP A 145 -0.46 14.05 0.32
C TRP A 145 1.03 14.13 -0.01
N ILE A 146 1.87 13.72 0.95
CA ILE A 146 3.31 13.50 0.78
C ILE A 146 3.69 12.08 1.18
N GLU A 147 4.85 11.64 0.74
CA GLU A 147 5.50 10.39 1.16
C GLU A 147 6.85 10.73 1.78
N LEU A 148 7.09 10.25 3.01
CA LEU A 148 8.38 10.28 3.70
C LEU A 148 9.05 8.92 3.59
N ASP A 149 10.30 8.90 3.17
CA ASP A 149 11.13 7.71 3.18
C ASP A 149 11.62 7.42 4.60
N ILE A 150 11.19 6.30 5.16
CA ILE A 150 11.54 5.86 6.51
C ILE A 150 12.29 4.52 6.49
N HIS A 151 12.86 4.15 5.34
CA HIS A 151 13.44 2.82 5.15
C HIS A 151 14.70 2.59 5.99
N GLU A 152 15.58 3.58 6.09
CA GLU A 152 16.85 3.48 6.79
C GLU A 152 16.83 4.10 8.18
N ALA A 153 16.10 5.20 8.34
CA ALA A 153 16.01 5.93 9.60
C ALA A 153 14.60 6.49 9.79
N MET A 154 14.15 6.48 11.04
CA MET A 154 12.85 6.97 11.45
C MET A 154 13.02 7.91 12.65
N ASP A 155 12.65 9.17 12.47
CA ASP A 155 12.49 10.14 13.55
C ASP A 155 11.04 10.09 14.03
N LEU A 156 10.81 9.54 15.21
CA LEU A 156 9.46 9.35 15.75
C LEU A 156 8.75 10.68 16.00
N ASP A 157 9.44 11.69 16.51
CA ASP A 157 8.83 13.01 16.80
C ASP A 157 8.35 13.68 15.51
N GLU A 158 9.16 13.62 14.44
CA GLU A 158 8.77 14.12 13.10
C GLU A 158 7.56 13.35 12.54
N ILE A 159 7.57 12.03 12.65
CA ILE A 159 6.49 11.16 12.16
C ILE A 159 5.20 11.40 12.92
N GLU A 160 5.25 11.48 14.24
CA GLU A 160 4.07 11.76 15.08
C GLU A 160 3.45 13.12 14.76
N ALA A 161 4.29 14.15 14.52
CA ALA A 161 3.82 15.46 14.11
C ALA A 161 3.07 15.40 12.75
N LEU A 162 3.63 14.71 11.76
CA LEU A 162 3.02 14.51 10.45
C LEU A 162 1.70 13.73 10.54
N ILE A 163 1.69 12.64 11.29
CA ILE A 163 0.50 11.81 11.51
C ILE A 163 -0.58 12.63 12.21
N ARG A 164 -0.23 13.37 13.27
CA ARG A 164 -1.18 14.21 14.02
C ARG A 164 -1.78 15.30 13.14
N GLN A 165 -0.98 15.96 12.30
CA GLN A 165 -1.47 16.94 11.32
C GLN A 165 -2.47 16.31 10.35
N SER A 166 -2.12 15.17 9.77
CA SER A 166 -2.99 14.44 8.84
C SER A 166 -4.28 13.94 9.53
N TYR A 167 -4.17 13.38 10.75
CA TYR A 167 -5.33 12.98 11.54
C TYR A 167 -6.29 14.15 11.78
N ARG A 168 -5.80 15.32 12.19
CA ARG A 168 -6.63 16.52 12.44
C ARG A 168 -7.41 16.95 11.20
N HIS A 169 -6.87 16.78 10.02
CA HIS A 169 -7.56 17.09 8.77
C HIS A 169 -8.74 16.15 8.50
N PHE A 170 -8.60 14.85 8.78
CA PHE A 170 -9.60 13.84 8.45
C PHE A 170 -10.55 13.48 9.60
N ALA A 171 -10.16 13.78 10.83
CA ALA A 171 -10.93 13.47 12.02
C ALA A 171 -12.26 14.21 12.08
N LEU A 172 -13.28 13.55 12.60
CA LEU A 172 -14.57 14.16 12.85
C LEU A 172 -14.49 15.13 14.04
N LYS A 173 -15.37 16.13 14.08
CA LYS A 173 -15.39 17.14 15.16
C LYS A 173 -15.41 16.52 16.56
N ARG A 174 -16.16 15.42 16.77
CA ARG A 174 -16.19 14.74 18.07
C ARG A 174 -14.83 14.13 18.47
N MET A 175 -14.07 13.62 17.48
CA MET A 175 -12.74 13.04 17.69
C MET A 175 -11.73 14.14 18.08
N LEU A 176 -11.82 15.29 17.42
CA LEU A 176 -10.98 16.47 17.75
C LEU A 176 -11.28 17.00 19.15
N LYS A 177 -12.55 16.94 19.61
CA LYS A 177 -12.92 17.30 20.98
C LYS A 177 -12.30 16.40 22.04
N ILE A 178 -12.10 15.13 21.72
CA ILE A 178 -11.42 14.18 22.62
C ILE A 178 -9.90 14.43 22.59
N LEU A 179 -9.35 14.75 21.40
CA LEU A 179 -7.92 15.00 21.25
C LEU A 179 -7.46 16.28 21.97
N ASP A 180 -8.25 17.35 21.85
CA ASP A 180 -7.92 18.67 22.40
C ASP A 180 -9.12 19.27 23.15
N PRO A 181 -9.40 18.84 24.40
CA PRO A 181 -10.59 19.29 25.16
C PRO A 181 -10.60 20.80 25.44
N GLU A 182 -9.42 21.45 25.47
CA GLU A 182 -9.27 22.85 25.89
C GLU A 182 -9.38 23.86 24.72
N HIS A 183 -9.55 23.40 23.49
CA HIS A 183 -9.54 24.26 22.28
C HIS A 183 -10.94 24.38 21.65
N ILE A 184 -11.98 24.59 22.48
CA ILE A 184 -13.36 24.83 22.00
C ILE A 184 -13.90 26.12 22.57
#